data_51a706e7f1605357e4f01c2a40ae6b73
#
_entry.id   51a706e7f1605357e4f01c2a40ae6b73
#
_cell.length_a   1.000
_cell.length_b   1.000
_cell.length_c   1.000
_cell.angle_alpha   90.00
_cell.angle_beta   90.00
_cell.angle_gamma   90.00
#
_symmetry.space_group_name_H-M   'P 1'
#
loop_
_entity.id
_entity.type
_entity.pdbx_description
1 polymer ?
#
loop_
_entity_poly.entity_id
_entity_poly.type
_entity_poly.pdbx_seq_one_letter_code
_entity_poly.pdbx_strand_id
1 'polypeptide(L)'
;MMCDVAWVTYFAMVGRYLCVTNKRKNPNNQKLKSMKKRIDKLATRLQRSLFVLSLIAIFSLLGMQPASAHCDSFDGPALVDAASALETNNVELIKKWILPDDEAVVVPLFHKTMSLKDGDAELYEIVRTHFYETFVRLHREMEGASFTGLKPAGTTAHITIMSDKAIKTGDFNGLLAALNRHVNAQLTEKYEKVAALYPVKDRSVEEGRRYVAAYVDYTHAVEAVHDILAGGGHHNH
;
A
#
# COMPACT_ATOMS: atom_id res chain seq x y z
N MET A 1 12.90 -84.27 -33.68
CA MET A 1 12.09 -83.56 -32.74
C MET A 1 12.73 -83.71 -31.34
N MET A 2 13.83 -83.05 -31.06
CA MET A 2 14.51 -82.93 -29.75
C MET A 2 15.88 -82.29 -30.00
N CYS A 3 15.99 -81.05 -30.03
CA CYS A 3 17.24 -80.28 -29.98
C CYS A 3 16.90 -78.76 -29.90
N ASP A 4 16.49 -78.27 -28.78
CA ASP A 4 16.42 -76.84 -28.61
C ASP A 4 16.37 -76.31 -27.13
N VAL A 5 16.84 -77.14 -26.15
CA VAL A 5 16.77 -76.71 -24.75
C VAL A 5 18.18 -76.43 -24.11
N ALA A 6 19.27 -76.72 -24.82
CA ALA A 6 20.61 -76.67 -24.26
C ALA A 6 21.31 -75.30 -24.40
N TRP A 7 20.80 -74.36 -25.19
CA TRP A 7 21.46 -73.06 -25.44
C TRP A 7 21.01 -71.92 -24.55
N VAL A 8 19.85 -72.02 -23.92
CA VAL A 8 19.31 -70.94 -23.05
C VAL A 8 19.94 -70.94 -21.66
N THR A 9 20.40 -72.12 -21.19
CA THR A 9 20.98 -72.22 -19.86
C THR A 9 22.45 -71.78 -19.77
N TYR A 10 23.19 -71.86 -20.90
CA TYR A 10 24.61 -71.42 -20.92
C TYR A 10 24.80 -69.92 -20.94
N PHE A 11 23.91 -69.17 -21.56
CA PHE A 11 23.95 -67.70 -21.61
C PHE A 11 23.53 -67.04 -20.28
N ALA A 12 22.69 -67.70 -19.48
CA ALA A 12 22.25 -67.23 -18.20
C ALA A 12 23.35 -67.33 -17.10
N MET A 13 24.25 -68.30 -17.21
CA MET A 13 25.34 -68.52 -16.28
C MET A 13 26.52 -67.59 -16.55
N VAL A 14 26.86 -67.25 -17.77
CA VAL A 14 27.95 -66.34 -18.11
C VAL A 14 27.59 -64.88 -17.80
N GLY A 15 26.29 -64.52 -17.95
CA GLY A 15 25.79 -63.17 -17.62
C GLY A 15 25.84 -62.84 -16.13
N ARG A 16 25.83 -63.84 -15.24
CA ARG A 16 25.91 -63.61 -13.79
C ARG A 16 27.33 -63.39 -13.29
N TYR A 17 28.37 -63.87 -13.97
CA TYR A 17 29.77 -63.68 -13.55
C TYR A 17 30.36 -62.35 -14.02
N LEU A 18 29.80 -61.65 -14.97
CA LEU A 18 30.29 -60.34 -15.44
C LEU A 18 29.64 -59.15 -14.75
N CYS A 19 28.61 -59.37 -13.91
CA CYS A 19 27.93 -58.26 -13.20
C CYS A 19 28.41 -58.01 -11.77
N VAL A 20 29.48 -58.76 -11.31
CA VAL A 20 30.03 -58.62 -9.93
C VAL A 20 31.36 -57.86 -9.93
N THR A 21 31.82 -57.31 -11.03
CA THR A 21 33.06 -56.57 -11.04
C THR A 21 32.79 -55.05 -11.07
N ASN A 22 33.05 -54.47 -9.92
CA ASN A 22 33.60 -53.13 -9.77
C ASN A 22 32.65 -51.93 -9.74
N LYS A 23 31.72 -51.93 -8.79
CA LYS A 23 31.26 -50.66 -8.22
C LYS A 23 32.27 -50.17 -7.18
N ARG A 24 33.55 -49.93 -7.57
CA ARG A 24 34.44 -49.07 -6.77
C ARG A 24 33.77 -47.69 -6.74
N LYS A 25 33.12 -47.38 -5.65
CA LYS A 25 32.58 -46.03 -5.38
C LYS A 25 33.78 -45.09 -5.34
N ASN A 26 34.03 -44.39 -6.43
CA ASN A 26 35.07 -43.37 -6.51
C ASN A 26 34.79 -42.30 -5.40
N PRO A 27 35.66 -42.19 -4.37
CA PRO A 27 35.44 -41.30 -3.23
C PRO A 27 35.32 -39.83 -3.70
N ASN A 28 35.93 -39.45 -4.81
CA ASN A 28 35.80 -38.13 -5.42
C ASN A 28 34.40 -37.87 -5.94
N ASN A 29 33.68 -38.86 -6.47
CA ASN A 29 32.30 -38.72 -6.91
C ASN A 29 31.32 -38.55 -5.75
N GLN A 30 31.59 -39.14 -4.59
CA GLN A 30 30.78 -38.95 -3.38
C GLN A 30 30.97 -37.54 -2.80
N LYS A 31 32.22 -37.05 -2.76
CA LYS A 31 32.54 -35.70 -2.31
C LYS A 31 31.94 -34.63 -3.21
N LEU A 32 31.98 -34.84 -4.52
CA LEU A 32 31.37 -33.93 -5.52
C LEU A 32 29.84 -33.90 -5.39
N LYS A 33 29.16 -35.06 -5.21
CA LYS A 33 27.72 -35.13 -4.99
C LYS A 33 27.30 -34.47 -3.66
N SER A 34 28.09 -34.61 -2.62
CA SER A 34 27.80 -33.96 -1.32
C SER A 34 27.98 -32.46 -1.40
N MET A 35 29.00 -31.97 -2.10
CA MET A 35 29.21 -30.54 -2.35
C MET A 35 28.05 -29.94 -3.18
N LYS A 36 27.67 -30.61 -4.28
CA LYS A 36 26.53 -30.20 -5.10
C LYS A 36 25.25 -30.09 -4.27
N LYS A 37 24.95 -31.10 -3.43
CA LYS A 37 23.78 -31.10 -2.54
C LYS A 37 23.82 -29.97 -1.48
N ARG A 38 25.01 -29.56 -1.05
CA ARG A 38 25.18 -28.39 -0.15
C ARG A 38 24.95 -27.07 -0.90
N ILE A 39 25.47 -26.94 -2.10
CA ILE A 39 25.26 -25.76 -2.97
C ILE A 39 23.78 -25.61 -3.31
N ASP A 40 23.10 -26.69 -3.70
CA ASP A 40 21.67 -26.68 -4.02
C ASP A 40 20.82 -26.28 -2.80
N LYS A 41 21.19 -26.75 -1.60
CA LYS A 41 20.52 -26.35 -0.35
C LYS A 41 20.77 -24.87 0.00
N LEU A 42 21.97 -24.35 -0.26
CA LEU A 42 22.29 -22.94 -0.06
C LEU A 42 21.56 -22.05 -1.06
N ALA A 43 21.53 -22.46 -2.33
CA ALA A 43 20.81 -21.75 -3.38
C ALA A 43 19.30 -21.67 -3.10
N THR A 44 18.69 -22.79 -2.67
CA THR A 44 17.27 -22.82 -2.31
C THR A 44 16.96 -21.98 -1.05
N ARG A 45 17.87 -21.92 -0.07
CA ARG A 45 17.70 -21.04 1.10
C ARG A 45 17.81 -19.57 0.70
N LEU A 46 18.79 -19.22 -0.11
CA LEU A 46 18.98 -17.87 -0.64
C LEU A 46 17.79 -17.40 -1.47
N GLN A 47 17.28 -18.27 -2.34
CA GLN A 47 16.10 -18.00 -3.18
C GLN A 47 14.84 -17.78 -2.32
N ARG A 48 14.63 -18.57 -1.26
CA ARG A 48 13.52 -18.38 -0.32
C ARG A 48 13.65 -17.07 0.46
N SER A 49 14.88 -16.73 0.89
CA SER A 49 15.15 -15.48 1.60
C SER A 49 14.89 -14.26 0.72
N LEU A 50 15.34 -14.29 -0.56
CA LEU A 50 15.08 -13.24 -1.54
C LEU A 50 13.58 -13.11 -1.85
N PHE A 51 12.87 -14.23 -1.93
CA PHE A 51 11.42 -14.21 -2.16
C PHE A 51 10.66 -13.59 -0.97
N VAL A 52 11.04 -13.91 0.27
CA VAL A 52 10.45 -13.30 1.47
C VAL A 52 10.77 -11.80 1.54
N LEU A 53 12.01 -11.39 1.25
CA LEU A 53 12.39 -9.98 1.19
C LEU A 53 11.62 -9.20 0.10
N SER A 54 11.42 -9.82 -1.06
CA SER A 54 10.60 -9.27 -2.14
C SER A 54 9.14 -9.10 -1.72
N LEU A 55 8.55 -10.08 -1.03
CA LEU A 55 7.20 -9.97 -0.49
C LEU A 55 7.07 -8.85 0.56
N ILE A 56 8.04 -8.72 1.47
CA ILE A 56 8.07 -7.64 2.47
C ILE A 56 8.15 -6.28 1.77
N ALA A 57 9.01 -6.14 0.75
CA ALA A 57 9.13 -4.90 -0.02
C ALA A 57 7.83 -4.55 -0.77
N ILE A 58 7.15 -5.54 -1.37
CA ILE A 58 5.86 -5.34 -2.03
C ILE A 58 4.78 -4.95 -1.01
N PHE A 59 4.73 -5.61 0.15
CA PHE A 59 3.78 -5.29 1.22
C PHE A 59 4.00 -3.90 1.80
N SER A 60 5.27 -3.46 1.93
CA SER A 60 5.61 -2.10 2.38
C SER A 60 5.18 -1.02 1.38
N LEU A 61 5.19 -1.33 0.08
CA LEU A 61 4.73 -0.41 -0.97
C LEU A 61 3.19 -0.35 -1.08
N LEU A 62 2.49 -1.44 -0.77
CA LEU A 62 1.03 -1.50 -0.80
C LEU A 62 0.37 -0.84 0.44
N GLY A 63 1.11 -0.71 1.55
CA GLY A 63 0.64 -0.09 2.79
C GLY A 63 0.74 1.45 2.81
N MET A 64 1.31 2.09 1.79
CA MET A 64 1.33 3.54 1.67
C MET A 64 0.00 4.04 1.10
N GLN A 65 -1.06 4.03 1.92
CA GLN A 65 -2.22 4.87 1.66
C GLN A 65 -1.70 6.31 1.65
N PRO A 66 -1.99 7.12 0.62
CA PRO A 66 -1.72 8.53 0.71
C PRO A 66 -2.56 9.05 1.88
N ALA A 67 -1.90 9.33 3.01
CA ALA A 67 -2.53 10.10 4.06
C ALA A 67 -3.08 11.35 3.40
N SER A 68 -4.39 11.61 3.56
CA SER A 68 -5.02 12.78 2.96
C SER A 68 -4.17 14.01 3.29
N ALA A 69 -3.51 14.57 2.27
CA ALA A 69 -2.54 15.66 2.42
C ALA A 69 -3.21 17.01 2.69
N HIS A 70 -4.45 17.00 3.19
CA HIS A 70 -5.29 18.17 3.28
C HIS A 70 -4.79 19.19 4.32
N CYS A 71 -4.58 18.77 5.57
CA CYS A 71 -4.14 19.67 6.63
C CYS A 71 -2.63 19.94 6.64
N ASP A 72 -1.84 19.05 6.02
CA ASP A 72 -0.38 19.15 5.91
C ASP A 72 0.09 19.76 4.58
N SER A 73 -0.83 20.18 3.71
CA SER A 73 -0.53 20.93 2.49
C SER A 73 -0.50 22.44 2.76
N PHE A 74 0.41 23.17 2.11
CA PHE A 74 0.54 24.63 2.24
C PHE A 74 -0.71 25.42 1.81
N ASP A 75 -1.60 24.83 1.04
CA ASP A 75 -2.92 25.38 0.68
C ASP A 75 -4.06 24.75 1.49
N GLY A 76 -3.72 23.90 2.46
CA GLY A 76 -4.70 23.30 3.37
C GLY A 76 -5.12 24.24 4.49
N PRO A 77 -6.29 24.01 5.10
CA PRO A 77 -6.89 24.96 6.02
C PRO A 77 -6.06 25.24 7.28
N ALA A 78 -5.39 24.22 7.82
CA ALA A 78 -4.56 24.39 9.01
C ALA A 78 -3.33 25.27 8.74
N LEU A 79 -2.61 25.03 7.63
CA LEU A 79 -1.44 25.85 7.26
C LEU A 79 -1.81 27.24 6.75
N VAL A 80 -2.96 27.40 6.08
CA VAL A 80 -3.49 28.72 5.73
C VAL A 80 -3.77 29.56 6.99
N ASP A 81 -4.40 28.97 7.99
CA ASP A 81 -4.62 29.66 9.28
C ASP A 81 -3.29 29.92 10.02
N ALA A 82 -2.33 29.00 9.96
CA ALA A 82 -1.02 29.22 10.57
C ALA A 82 -0.22 30.34 9.88
N ALA A 83 -0.28 30.43 8.57
CA ALA A 83 0.31 31.55 7.81
C ALA A 83 -0.36 32.85 8.17
N SER A 84 -1.69 32.91 8.19
CA SER A 84 -2.46 34.07 8.58
C SER A 84 -2.17 34.50 10.05
N ALA A 85 -1.99 33.54 10.94
CA ALA A 85 -1.59 33.79 12.33
C ALA A 85 -0.25 34.53 12.43
N LEU A 86 0.76 34.08 11.64
CA LEU A 86 2.07 34.74 11.57
C LEU A 86 2.00 36.08 10.87
N GLU A 87 1.16 36.27 9.88
CA GLU A 87 0.96 37.55 9.19
C GLU A 87 0.33 38.57 10.11
N THR A 88 -0.69 38.19 10.85
CA THR A 88 -1.49 39.09 11.71
C THR A 88 -1.04 39.11 13.16
N ASN A 89 0.00 38.35 13.53
CA ASN A 89 0.45 38.16 14.92
C ASN A 89 -0.70 37.71 15.85
N ASN A 90 -1.54 36.78 15.36
CA ASN A 90 -2.72 36.30 16.10
C ASN A 90 -2.68 34.78 16.28
N VAL A 91 -2.15 34.36 17.43
CA VAL A 91 -2.02 32.92 17.77
C VAL A 91 -3.37 32.20 17.94
N GLU A 92 -4.45 32.95 18.24
CA GLU A 92 -5.78 32.35 18.46
C GLU A 92 -6.32 31.61 17.20
N LEU A 93 -5.87 32.03 16.01
CA LEU A 93 -6.29 31.38 14.75
C LEU A 93 -5.89 29.91 14.65
N ILE A 94 -4.83 29.48 15.34
CA ILE A 94 -4.28 28.14 15.25
C ILE A 94 -4.70 27.21 16.40
N LYS A 95 -5.14 27.75 17.54
CA LYS A 95 -5.49 26.93 18.71
C LYS A 95 -6.61 25.94 18.47
N LYS A 96 -7.57 26.27 17.60
CA LYS A 96 -8.67 25.35 17.21
C LYS A 96 -8.20 24.09 16.49
N TRP A 97 -6.96 24.06 16.01
CA TRP A 97 -6.38 22.94 15.27
C TRP A 97 -5.54 21.99 16.12
N ILE A 98 -5.40 22.24 17.42
CA ILE A 98 -4.59 21.45 18.34
C ILE A 98 -5.34 21.19 19.65
N LEU A 99 -4.89 20.20 20.41
CA LEU A 99 -5.41 19.98 21.74
C LEU A 99 -4.96 21.08 22.71
N PRO A 100 -5.74 21.39 23.77
CA PRO A 100 -5.36 22.37 24.79
C PRO A 100 -3.98 22.10 25.42
N ASP A 101 -3.60 20.83 25.61
CA ASP A 101 -2.32 20.43 26.18
C ASP A 101 -1.15 20.77 25.25
N ASP A 102 -1.38 20.80 23.93
CA ASP A 102 -0.36 21.11 22.92
C ASP A 102 -0.10 22.63 22.81
N GLU A 103 -0.98 23.48 23.34
CA GLU A 103 -0.77 24.94 23.39
C GLU A 103 0.53 25.29 24.11
N ALA A 104 0.92 24.50 25.12
CA ALA A 104 2.17 24.69 25.86
C ALA A 104 3.43 24.56 24.97
N VAL A 105 3.33 23.85 23.85
CA VAL A 105 4.42 23.70 22.88
C VAL A 105 4.28 24.70 21.74
N VAL A 106 3.09 24.83 21.16
CA VAL A 106 2.86 25.59 19.93
C VAL A 106 2.90 27.11 20.18
N VAL A 107 2.29 27.60 21.27
CA VAL A 107 2.21 29.05 21.54
C VAL A 107 3.60 29.69 21.79
N PRO A 108 4.49 29.12 22.62
CA PRO A 108 5.84 29.66 22.77
C PRO A 108 6.64 29.60 21.44
N LEU A 109 6.48 28.55 20.66
CA LEU A 109 7.15 28.42 19.36
C LEU A 109 6.64 29.48 18.38
N PHE A 110 5.33 29.72 18.32
CA PHE A 110 4.74 30.83 17.57
C PHE A 110 5.37 32.19 17.93
N HIS A 111 5.40 32.54 19.20
CA HIS A 111 6.00 33.79 19.63
C HIS A 111 7.50 33.87 19.33
N LYS A 112 8.22 32.75 19.45
CA LYS A 112 9.62 32.68 19.04
C LYS A 112 9.79 32.94 17.55
N THR A 113 8.96 32.32 16.71
CA THR A 113 8.94 32.54 15.26
C THR A 113 8.68 34.01 14.95
N MET A 114 7.67 34.62 15.58
CA MET A 114 7.35 36.05 15.43
C MET A 114 8.49 36.97 15.80
N SER A 115 9.24 36.64 16.88
CA SER A 115 10.36 37.46 17.31
C SER A 115 11.54 37.54 16.33
N LEU A 116 11.57 36.65 15.35
CA LEU A 116 12.61 36.55 14.32
C LEU A 116 12.17 37.16 12.97
N LYS A 117 10.90 37.54 12.84
CA LYS A 117 10.28 37.94 11.57
C LYS A 117 11.01 39.10 10.88
N ASP A 118 11.48 40.06 11.63
CA ASP A 118 12.15 41.26 11.11
C ASP A 118 13.69 41.16 11.18
N GLY A 119 14.22 39.96 11.47
CA GLY A 119 15.64 39.70 11.60
C GLY A 119 16.25 39.05 10.35
N ASP A 120 17.13 38.07 10.58
CA ASP A 120 17.74 37.28 9.50
C ASP A 120 16.67 36.43 8.78
N ALA A 121 16.54 36.65 7.47
CA ALA A 121 15.50 36.00 6.66
C ALA A 121 15.70 34.47 6.57
N GLU A 122 16.94 33.98 6.51
CA GLU A 122 17.23 32.54 6.44
C GLU A 122 16.89 31.88 7.79
N LEU A 123 17.27 32.50 8.90
CA LEU A 123 16.92 32.03 10.23
C LEU A 123 15.41 32.00 10.44
N TYR A 124 14.71 33.05 10.00
CA TYR A 124 13.25 33.12 10.08
C TYR A 124 12.60 31.96 9.32
N GLU A 125 13.03 31.68 8.09
CA GLU A 125 12.49 30.58 7.28
C GLU A 125 12.70 29.20 7.94
N ILE A 126 13.88 28.98 8.55
CA ILE A 126 14.16 27.73 9.28
C ILE A 126 13.21 27.57 10.46
N VAL A 127 13.05 28.61 11.27
CA VAL A 127 12.19 28.55 12.46
C VAL A 127 10.71 28.52 12.08
N ARG A 128 10.30 29.22 11.04
CA ARG A 128 8.94 29.17 10.49
C ARG A 128 8.59 27.76 9.98
N THR A 129 9.49 27.13 9.28
CA THR A 129 9.29 25.74 8.83
C THR A 129 9.16 24.79 10.01
N HIS A 130 10.02 24.91 11.01
CA HIS A 130 9.94 24.13 12.24
C HIS A 130 8.62 24.37 13.01
N PHE A 131 8.14 25.60 13.04
CA PHE A 131 6.81 25.91 13.61
C PHE A 131 5.69 25.20 12.85
N TYR A 132 5.66 25.29 11.52
CA TYR A 132 4.64 24.61 10.71
C TYR A 132 4.68 23.10 10.88
N GLU A 133 5.85 22.48 10.85
CA GLU A 133 6.01 21.04 11.06
C GLU A 133 5.54 20.59 12.45
N THR A 134 5.91 21.34 13.48
CA THR A 134 5.49 21.04 14.86
C THR A 134 3.98 21.18 15.02
N PHE A 135 3.41 22.26 14.53
CA PHE A 135 1.97 22.52 14.57
C PHE A 135 1.17 21.46 13.83
N VAL A 136 1.53 21.14 12.58
CA VAL A 136 0.82 20.14 11.78
C VAL A 136 1.01 18.72 12.35
N ARG A 137 2.18 18.40 12.88
CA ARG A 137 2.42 17.12 13.54
C ARG A 137 1.47 16.91 14.71
N LEU A 138 1.34 17.89 15.60
CA LEU A 138 0.43 17.82 16.75
C LEU A 138 -1.03 17.77 16.32
N HIS A 139 -1.41 18.55 15.30
CA HIS A 139 -2.73 18.44 14.68
C HIS A 139 -3.03 17.02 14.16
N ARG A 140 -2.09 16.39 13.46
CA ARG A 140 -2.24 15.03 12.95
C ARG A 140 -2.30 13.98 14.07
N GLU A 141 -1.53 14.15 15.13
CA GLU A 141 -1.59 13.29 16.32
C GLU A 141 -2.98 13.35 16.99
N MET A 142 -3.59 14.53 17.06
CA MET A 142 -4.98 14.70 17.53
C MET A 142 -5.99 13.91 16.68
N GLU A 143 -5.77 13.83 15.37
CA GLU A 143 -6.61 13.06 14.45
C GLU A 143 -6.31 11.54 14.48
N GLY A 144 -5.33 11.08 15.26
CA GLY A 144 -4.84 9.70 15.23
C GLY A 144 -4.09 9.33 13.96
N ALA A 145 -3.63 10.32 13.20
CA ALA A 145 -3.00 10.15 11.90
C ALA A 145 -1.49 10.45 11.93
N SER A 146 -0.72 9.72 11.11
CA SER A 146 0.72 9.93 11.03
C SER A 146 1.07 11.21 10.28
N PHE A 147 2.01 12.01 10.81
CA PHE A 147 2.63 13.12 10.10
C PHE A 147 3.78 12.61 9.22
N THR A 148 3.73 12.89 7.93
CA THR A 148 4.73 12.46 6.93
C THR A 148 5.48 13.63 6.28
N GLY A 149 5.48 14.79 6.95
CA GLY A 149 6.06 16.03 6.47
C GLY A 149 5.06 16.93 5.78
N LEU A 150 5.39 18.24 5.69
CA LEU A 150 4.60 19.23 4.96
C LEU A 150 4.53 18.87 3.47
N LYS A 151 3.40 19.18 2.83
CA LYS A 151 3.16 18.87 1.42
C LYS A 151 3.08 20.16 0.60
N PRO A 152 3.58 20.16 -0.64
CA PRO A 152 3.40 21.28 -1.55
C PRO A 152 1.92 21.60 -1.77
N ALA A 153 1.61 22.86 -2.04
CA ALA A 153 0.29 23.28 -2.49
C ALA A 153 -0.14 22.50 -3.75
N GLY A 154 -1.44 22.22 -3.88
CA GLY A 154 -2.01 21.47 -4.99
C GLY A 154 -1.92 19.94 -4.86
N THR A 155 -1.49 19.41 -3.72
CA THR A 155 -1.44 17.95 -3.47
C THR A 155 -2.75 17.41 -2.88
N THR A 156 -3.66 18.28 -2.46
CA THR A 156 -4.97 17.89 -1.91
C THR A 156 -5.88 17.31 -2.99
N ALA A 157 -6.55 16.21 -2.69
CA ALA A 157 -7.49 15.57 -3.61
C ALA A 157 -8.63 16.53 -4.01
N HIS A 158 -9.00 16.53 -5.29
CA HIS A 158 -10.01 17.45 -5.82
C HIS A 158 -11.34 17.38 -5.07
N ILE A 159 -11.76 16.18 -4.65
CA ILE A 159 -13.02 16.00 -3.90
C ILE A 159 -12.96 16.67 -2.52
N THR A 160 -11.81 16.70 -1.89
CA THR A 160 -11.59 17.37 -0.59
C THR A 160 -11.65 18.89 -0.77
N ILE A 161 -11.01 19.42 -1.82
CA ILE A 161 -11.13 20.84 -2.19
C ILE A 161 -12.59 21.23 -2.44
N MET A 162 -13.36 20.36 -3.10
CA MET A 162 -14.80 20.60 -3.30
C MET A 162 -15.57 20.58 -1.98
N SER A 163 -15.18 19.72 -1.03
CA SER A 163 -15.79 19.67 0.30
C SER A 163 -15.56 20.98 1.07
N ASP A 164 -14.33 21.47 1.10
CA ASP A 164 -14.01 22.78 1.74
C ASP A 164 -14.78 23.93 1.10
N LYS A 165 -14.83 23.92 -0.24
CA LYS A 165 -15.59 24.93 -0.97
C LYS A 165 -17.08 24.87 -0.62
N ALA A 166 -17.67 23.67 -0.53
CA ALA A 166 -19.05 23.47 -0.16
C ALA A 166 -19.36 24.05 1.24
N ILE A 167 -18.47 23.80 2.23
CA ILE A 167 -18.58 24.36 3.58
C ILE A 167 -18.49 25.88 3.52
N LYS A 168 -17.50 26.41 2.80
CA LYS A 168 -17.22 27.85 2.73
C LYS A 168 -18.32 28.65 2.01
N THR A 169 -18.95 28.06 0.97
CA THR A 169 -19.95 28.76 0.14
C THR A 169 -21.38 28.38 0.45
N GLY A 170 -21.62 27.29 1.21
CA GLY A 170 -22.94 26.70 1.42
C GLY A 170 -23.46 25.90 0.23
N ASP A 171 -22.69 25.75 -0.87
CA ASP A 171 -23.07 24.98 -2.05
C ASP A 171 -22.70 23.49 -1.91
N PHE A 172 -23.52 22.77 -1.18
CA PHE A 172 -23.40 21.32 -1.05
C PHE A 172 -23.85 20.55 -2.32
N ASN A 173 -24.73 21.14 -3.13
CA ASN A 173 -25.30 20.44 -4.27
C ASN A 173 -24.24 20.10 -5.34
N GLY A 174 -23.27 20.98 -5.56
CA GLY A 174 -22.17 20.73 -6.48
C GLY A 174 -21.28 19.54 -6.05
N LEU A 175 -20.97 19.44 -4.77
CA LEU A 175 -20.23 18.32 -4.18
C LEU A 175 -21.03 17.01 -4.31
N LEU A 176 -22.30 17.02 -3.90
CA LEU A 176 -23.19 15.85 -3.98
C LEU A 176 -23.33 15.33 -5.40
N ALA A 177 -23.50 16.22 -6.37
CA ALA A 177 -23.58 15.85 -7.79
C ALA A 177 -22.27 15.22 -8.30
N ALA A 178 -21.11 15.70 -7.86
CA ALA A 178 -19.82 15.12 -8.23
C ALA A 178 -19.65 13.71 -7.63
N LEU A 179 -19.98 13.51 -6.35
CA LEU A 179 -19.94 12.20 -5.69
C LEU A 179 -20.88 11.21 -6.37
N ASN A 180 -22.13 11.60 -6.62
CA ASN A 180 -23.11 10.74 -7.28
C ASN A 180 -22.66 10.32 -8.69
N ARG A 181 -22.10 11.25 -9.48
CA ARG A 181 -21.56 10.90 -10.79
C ARG A 181 -20.43 9.88 -10.70
N HIS A 182 -19.53 10.05 -9.73
CA HIS A 182 -18.40 9.12 -9.54
C HIS A 182 -18.88 7.73 -9.14
N VAL A 183 -19.75 7.63 -8.13
CA VAL A 183 -20.35 6.36 -7.68
C VAL A 183 -21.09 5.68 -8.82
N ASN A 184 -21.96 6.41 -9.53
CA ASN A 184 -22.70 5.87 -10.67
C ASN A 184 -21.76 5.33 -11.76
N ALA A 185 -20.73 6.08 -12.14
CA ALA A 185 -19.77 5.66 -13.18
C ALA A 185 -19.06 4.36 -12.76
N GLN A 186 -18.54 4.29 -11.53
CA GLN A 186 -17.81 3.13 -11.05
C GLN A 186 -18.68 1.87 -10.92
N LEU A 187 -19.88 2.01 -10.37
CA LEU A 187 -20.79 0.86 -10.23
C LEU A 187 -21.34 0.41 -11.58
N THR A 188 -21.64 1.34 -12.50
CA THR A 188 -22.09 1.01 -13.86
C THR A 188 -21.02 0.24 -14.62
N GLU A 189 -19.77 0.70 -14.62
CA GLU A 189 -18.65 0.01 -15.29
C GLU A 189 -18.49 -1.44 -14.78
N LYS A 190 -18.54 -1.63 -13.46
CA LYS A 190 -18.40 -2.97 -12.87
C LYS A 190 -19.60 -3.86 -13.19
N TYR A 191 -20.82 -3.32 -13.13
CA TYR A 191 -22.03 -4.02 -13.51
C TYR A 191 -22.01 -4.47 -14.98
N GLU A 192 -21.62 -3.58 -15.90
CA GLU A 192 -21.54 -3.91 -17.34
C GLU A 192 -20.54 -5.06 -17.60
N LYS A 193 -19.40 -5.06 -16.91
CA LYS A 193 -18.42 -6.17 -17.01
C LYS A 193 -19.02 -7.51 -16.57
N VAL A 194 -19.69 -7.57 -15.43
CA VAL A 194 -20.29 -8.83 -14.94
C VAL A 194 -21.48 -9.23 -15.79
N ALA A 195 -22.31 -8.29 -16.23
CA ALA A 195 -23.47 -8.54 -17.08
C ALA A 195 -23.07 -9.11 -18.45
N ALA A 196 -22.00 -8.60 -19.05
CA ALA A 196 -21.45 -9.12 -20.32
C ALA A 196 -20.94 -10.56 -20.20
N LEU A 197 -20.43 -10.96 -19.04
CA LEU A 197 -19.92 -12.30 -18.81
C LEU A 197 -20.99 -13.31 -18.37
N TYR A 198 -22.11 -12.83 -17.84
CA TYR A 198 -23.20 -13.69 -17.35
C TYR A 198 -23.71 -14.72 -18.38
N PRO A 199 -23.96 -14.38 -19.66
CA PRO A 199 -24.49 -15.34 -20.64
C PRO A 199 -23.49 -16.44 -21.01
N VAL A 200 -22.20 -16.23 -20.74
CA VAL A 200 -21.11 -17.16 -21.15
C VAL A 200 -20.47 -17.90 -19.99
N LYS A 201 -20.87 -17.62 -18.74
CA LYS A 201 -20.24 -18.13 -17.51
C LYS A 201 -20.16 -19.66 -17.40
N ASP A 202 -21.05 -20.37 -18.05
CA ASP A 202 -21.14 -21.84 -17.99
C ASP A 202 -20.58 -22.52 -19.25
N ARG A 203 -20.00 -21.78 -20.22
CA ARG A 203 -19.48 -22.33 -21.48
C ARG A 203 -18.15 -23.07 -21.28
N SER A 204 -17.30 -22.56 -20.39
CA SER A 204 -16.04 -23.19 -20.03
C SER A 204 -15.63 -22.78 -18.61
N VAL A 205 -14.69 -23.54 -18.02
CA VAL A 205 -14.11 -23.22 -16.71
C VAL A 205 -13.40 -21.86 -16.75
N GLU A 206 -12.77 -21.53 -17.86
CA GLU A 206 -12.07 -20.25 -18.03
C GLU A 206 -13.04 -19.08 -18.04
N GLU A 207 -14.11 -19.15 -18.83
CA GLU A 207 -15.16 -18.12 -18.87
C GLU A 207 -15.88 -18.00 -17.53
N GLY A 208 -16.14 -19.11 -16.85
CA GLY A 208 -16.68 -19.12 -15.50
C GLY A 208 -15.78 -18.41 -14.48
N ARG A 209 -14.47 -18.61 -14.54
CA ARG A 209 -13.50 -17.89 -13.68
C ARG A 209 -13.48 -16.39 -13.94
N ARG A 210 -13.56 -15.98 -15.21
CA ARG A 210 -13.65 -14.56 -15.59
C ARG A 210 -14.92 -13.91 -15.05
N TYR A 211 -16.06 -14.61 -15.18
CA TYR A 211 -17.32 -14.15 -14.61
C TYR A 211 -17.23 -14.01 -13.09
N VAL A 212 -16.73 -15.02 -12.37
CA VAL A 212 -16.61 -14.99 -10.91
C VAL A 212 -15.73 -13.81 -10.46
N ALA A 213 -14.60 -13.55 -11.13
CA ALA A 213 -13.74 -12.42 -10.81
C ALA A 213 -14.47 -11.07 -10.98
N ALA A 214 -15.21 -10.88 -12.08
CA ALA A 214 -15.99 -9.67 -12.31
C ALA A 214 -17.19 -9.55 -11.33
N TYR A 215 -17.82 -10.66 -10.98
CA TYR A 215 -18.91 -10.71 -10.01
C TYR A 215 -18.44 -10.27 -8.62
N VAL A 216 -17.32 -10.81 -8.14
CA VAL A 216 -16.73 -10.44 -6.85
C VAL A 216 -16.33 -8.97 -6.82
N ASP A 217 -15.69 -8.47 -7.88
CA ASP A 217 -15.31 -7.05 -7.97
C ASP A 217 -16.52 -6.12 -7.94
N TYR A 218 -17.62 -6.49 -8.62
CA TYR A 218 -18.87 -5.74 -8.60
C TYR A 218 -19.54 -5.77 -7.23
N THR A 219 -19.74 -6.96 -6.65
CA THR A 219 -20.45 -7.09 -5.37
C THR A 219 -19.72 -6.41 -4.22
N HIS A 220 -18.39 -6.55 -4.15
CA HIS A 220 -17.59 -5.87 -3.14
C HIS A 220 -17.64 -4.32 -3.30
N ALA A 221 -17.71 -3.81 -4.52
CA ALA A 221 -17.87 -2.36 -4.71
C ALA A 221 -19.24 -1.86 -4.24
N VAL A 222 -20.31 -2.63 -4.48
CA VAL A 222 -21.66 -2.31 -3.97
C VAL A 222 -21.68 -2.36 -2.45
N GLU A 223 -21.12 -3.41 -1.85
CA GLU A 223 -21.02 -3.56 -0.39
C GLU A 223 -20.24 -2.40 0.24
N ALA A 224 -19.07 -2.04 -0.31
CA ALA A 224 -18.27 -0.94 0.21
C ALA A 224 -19.02 0.40 0.22
N VAL A 225 -19.76 0.72 -0.85
CA VAL A 225 -20.61 1.93 -0.90
C VAL A 225 -21.74 1.85 0.12
N HIS A 226 -22.40 0.68 0.23
CA HIS A 226 -23.47 0.46 1.20
C HIS A 226 -22.98 0.64 2.63
N ASP A 227 -21.84 0.05 2.99
CA ASP A 227 -21.28 0.10 4.34
C ASP A 227 -20.88 1.52 4.76
N ILE A 228 -20.31 2.30 3.85
CA ILE A 228 -20.04 3.72 4.08
C ILE A 228 -21.35 4.47 4.42
N LEU A 229 -22.41 4.24 3.64
CA LEU A 229 -23.70 4.92 3.82
C LEU A 229 -24.47 4.42 5.06
N ALA A 230 -24.31 3.16 5.43
CA ALA A 230 -24.91 2.57 6.63
C ALA A 230 -24.18 2.95 7.94
N GLY A 231 -23.13 3.78 7.88
CA GLY A 231 -22.33 4.13 9.05
C GLY A 231 -21.36 3.04 9.50
N GLY A 232 -21.14 2.02 8.65
CA GLY A 232 -20.19 0.92 8.88
C GLY A 232 -18.75 1.26 8.55
N GLY A 233 -18.48 2.46 8.11
CA GLY A 233 -17.11 2.97 7.90
C GLY A 233 -16.42 3.18 9.24
N HIS A 234 -15.99 2.10 9.90
CA HIS A 234 -14.99 2.19 10.95
C HIS A 234 -13.68 2.62 10.30
N HIS A 235 -13.43 3.91 10.25
CA HIS A 235 -12.06 4.38 10.27
C HIS A 235 -11.49 3.96 11.63
N ASN A 236 -10.79 2.83 11.68
CA ASN A 236 -9.89 2.54 12.78
C ASN A 236 -8.79 3.61 12.71
N HIS A 237 -8.98 4.64 13.51
CA HIS A 237 -7.96 5.65 13.83
C HIS A 237 -6.95 5.03 14.79
#